data_c03f5a1d911c9f8120359b01b4900574
#
_entry.id   c03f5a1d911c9f8120359b01b4900574
#
_cell.length_a   1.000
_cell.length_b   1.000
_cell.length_c   1.000
_cell.angle_alpha   90.00
_cell.angle_beta   90.00
_cell.angle_gamma   90.00
#
_symmetry.space_group_name_H-M   'P 1'
#
loop_
_entity.id
_entity.type
_entity.pdbx_description
1 polymer ?
#
loop_
_entity_poly.entity_id
_entity_poly.type
_entity_poly.pdbx_seq_one_letter_code
_entity_poly.pdbx_strand_id
1 'polypeptide(L)'
;MPYTSAYPRQFTAFMKFLNMEVSGDPTAEETALYTWFDDLFTTCYVEAESYCGQPLRAGTVYYQFLASKGQQGLDASHWWKYIPYNANTSLTALQWRSDEFGTYANYSGSDYVYNQEPYANYIVFRNRSTGQFKATLTTGWSDATMPYQILQGIAEMSALIYKQSPEGGNWFGLASISSGGAGQTISNSLKEKIDWQKNFNKYVIPTV
;
A
#
# COMPACT_ATOMS: atom_id res chain seq x y z
N MET A 1 -9.87 16.59 25.26
CA MET A 1 -9.83 16.98 23.81
C MET A 1 -10.04 15.74 22.97
N PRO A 2 -10.81 15.82 21.89
CA PRO A 2 -11.01 14.64 21.03
C PRO A 2 -9.67 14.14 20.48
N TYR A 3 -9.52 12.84 20.37
CA TYR A 3 -8.37 12.22 19.75
C TYR A 3 -8.36 12.48 18.24
N THR A 4 -7.20 12.82 17.70
CA THR A 4 -7.01 13.03 16.26
C THR A 4 -6.00 12.00 15.76
N SER A 5 -6.47 10.98 15.06
CA SER A 5 -5.63 9.95 14.46
C SER A 5 -4.82 10.50 13.28
N ALA A 6 -3.61 9.97 13.10
CA ALA A 6 -2.81 10.18 11.89
C ALA A 6 -3.48 9.56 10.63
N TYR A 7 -4.40 8.61 10.83
CA TYR A 7 -5.15 7.90 9.80
C TYR A 7 -6.67 7.97 10.07
N PRO A 8 -7.33 9.14 9.96
CA PRO A 8 -8.71 9.33 10.44
C PRO A 8 -9.73 8.35 9.83
N ARG A 9 -9.65 8.10 8.53
CA ARG A 9 -10.56 7.16 7.86
C ARG A 9 -10.26 5.71 8.23
N GLN A 10 -8.97 5.36 8.35
CA GLN A 10 -8.55 4.03 8.78
C GLN A 10 -8.99 3.76 10.21
N PHE A 11 -8.78 4.71 11.11
CA PHE A 11 -9.21 4.64 12.49
C PHE A 11 -10.73 4.41 12.59
N THR A 12 -11.52 5.19 11.85
CA THR A 12 -12.98 5.03 11.80
C THR A 12 -13.38 3.65 11.27
N ALA A 13 -12.73 3.16 10.20
CA ALA A 13 -13.01 1.84 9.65
C ALA A 13 -12.68 0.72 10.65
N PHE A 14 -11.55 0.83 11.37
CA PHE A 14 -11.10 -0.12 12.36
C PHE A 14 -12.03 -0.17 13.59
N MET A 15 -12.38 0.98 14.16
CA MET A 15 -13.31 1.06 15.30
C MET A 15 -14.68 0.46 14.95
N LYS A 16 -15.18 0.76 13.75
CA LYS A 16 -16.41 0.15 13.24
C LYS A 16 -16.28 -1.37 13.07
N PHE A 17 -15.14 -1.84 12.57
CA PHE A 17 -14.88 -3.28 12.41
C PHE A 17 -14.86 -4.01 13.76
N LEU A 18 -14.30 -3.38 14.79
CA LEU A 18 -14.30 -3.93 16.16
C LEU A 18 -15.62 -3.73 16.90
N ASN A 19 -16.57 -2.99 16.33
CA ASN A 19 -17.81 -2.56 17.01
C ASN A 19 -17.53 -1.78 18.31
N MET A 20 -16.52 -0.90 18.26
CA MET A 20 -16.11 -0.02 19.36
C MET A 20 -16.55 1.41 19.08
N GLU A 21 -16.97 2.11 20.12
CA GLU A 21 -17.28 3.54 20.05
C GLU A 21 -16.04 4.37 20.38
N VAL A 22 -15.87 5.48 19.68
CA VAL A 22 -14.79 6.44 19.95
C VAL A 22 -15.27 7.42 21.00
N SER A 23 -14.55 7.54 22.10
CA SER A 23 -14.85 8.54 23.13
C SER A 23 -14.65 9.95 22.60
N GLY A 24 -15.62 10.81 22.82
CA GLY A 24 -15.52 12.24 22.47
C GLY A 24 -14.53 13.01 23.38
N ASP A 25 -14.26 12.49 24.58
CA ASP A 25 -13.27 13.01 25.54
C ASP A 25 -12.52 11.83 26.16
N PRO A 26 -11.52 11.27 25.43
CA PRO A 26 -10.83 10.07 25.83
C PRO A 26 -9.95 10.30 27.07
N THR A 27 -9.93 9.32 27.96
CA THR A 27 -9.00 9.26 29.08
C THR A 27 -7.54 9.16 28.60
N ALA A 28 -6.58 9.29 29.49
CA ALA A 28 -5.17 9.11 29.16
C ALA A 28 -4.87 7.68 28.65
N GLU A 29 -5.53 6.68 29.23
CA GLU A 29 -5.40 5.28 28.82
C GLU A 29 -6.00 5.04 27.43
N GLU A 30 -7.19 5.57 27.15
CA GLU A 30 -7.81 5.49 25.82
C GLU A 30 -6.97 6.23 24.77
N THR A 31 -6.40 7.38 25.13
CA THR A 31 -5.49 8.13 24.23
C THR A 31 -4.24 7.32 23.91
N ALA A 32 -3.64 6.66 24.90
CA ALA A 32 -2.49 5.79 24.70
C ALA A 32 -2.85 4.59 23.79
N LEU A 33 -4.02 3.98 24.00
CA LEU A 33 -4.51 2.89 23.15
C LEU A 33 -4.74 3.36 21.70
N TYR A 34 -5.35 4.52 21.51
CA TYR A 34 -5.59 5.07 20.17
C TYR A 34 -4.29 5.43 19.44
N THR A 35 -3.28 5.92 20.16
CA THR A 35 -1.94 6.16 19.61
C THR A 35 -1.29 4.85 19.17
N TRP A 36 -1.43 3.80 19.98
CA TRP A 36 -0.95 2.47 19.61
C TRP A 36 -1.68 1.92 18.36
N PHE A 37 -2.97 2.24 18.16
CA PHE A 37 -3.67 1.88 16.93
C PHE A 37 -3.06 2.56 15.70
N ASP A 38 -2.64 3.81 15.79
CA ASP A 38 -1.97 4.49 14.67
C ASP A 38 -0.62 3.82 14.32
N ASP A 39 0.15 3.38 15.31
CA ASP A 39 1.38 2.60 15.11
C ASP A 39 1.08 1.23 14.48
N LEU A 40 0.00 0.60 14.92
CA LEU A 40 -0.47 -0.67 14.36
C LEU A 40 -0.86 -0.51 12.88
N PHE A 41 -1.59 0.56 12.53
CA PHE A 41 -1.93 0.84 11.13
C PHE A 41 -0.68 1.04 10.28
N THR A 42 0.32 1.77 10.79
CA THR A 42 1.59 1.95 10.10
C THR A 42 2.24 0.60 9.78
N THR A 43 2.29 -0.31 10.74
CA THR A 43 2.83 -1.66 10.58
C THR A 43 2.04 -2.47 9.55
N CYS A 44 0.70 -2.44 9.64
CA CYS A 44 -0.17 -3.14 8.70
C CYS A 44 -0.03 -2.60 7.25
N TYR A 45 0.14 -1.28 7.09
CA TYR A 45 0.41 -0.71 5.77
C TYR A 45 1.74 -1.19 5.20
N VAL A 46 2.80 -1.24 5.99
CA VAL A 46 4.11 -1.76 5.54
C VAL A 46 4.00 -3.21 5.08
N GLU A 47 3.29 -4.04 5.82
CA GLU A 47 3.05 -5.44 5.45
C GLU A 47 2.22 -5.56 4.16
N ALA A 48 1.14 -4.80 4.05
CA ALA A 48 0.31 -4.79 2.85
C ALA A 48 1.06 -4.27 1.61
N GLU A 49 1.88 -3.23 1.77
CA GLU A 49 2.74 -2.69 0.70
C GLU A 49 3.80 -3.71 0.27
N SER A 50 4.37 -4.45 1.22
CA SER A 50 5.28 -5.57 0.95
C SER A 50 4.58 -6.69 0.16
N TYR A 51 3.37 -7.07 0.57
CA TYR A 51 2.56 -8.07 -0.15
C TYR A 51 2.21 -7.61 -1.57
N CYS A 52 1.84 -6.35 -1.75
CA CYS A 52 1.50 -5.79 -3.07
C CYS A 52 2.74 -5.55 -3.96
N GLY A 53 3.94 -5.47 -3.39
CA GLY A 53 5.15 -5.09 -4.08
C GLY A 53 5.19 -3.61 -4.49
N GLN A 54 4.30 -2.77 -3.93
CA GLN A 54 4.20 -1.34 -4.26
C GLN A 54 3.63 -0.53 -3.11
N PRO A 55 3.95 0.78 -3.04
CA PRO A 55 3.34 1.67 -2.06
C PRO A 55 1.84 1.79 -2.27
N LEU A 56 1.08 1.68 -1.20
CA LEU A 56 -0.37 1.93 -1.16
C LEU A 56 -0.67 3.33 -0.63
N ARG A 57 0.18 3.85 0.27
CA ARG A 57 0.09 5.21 0.78
C ARG A 57 0.74 6.19 -0.19
N ALA A 58 0.18 7.40 -0.26
CA ALA A 58 0.72 8.45 -1.12
C ALA A 58 2.19 8.72 -0.82
N GLY A 59 3.02 8.65 -1.84
CA GLY A 59 4.46 8.85 -1.73
C GLY A 59 5.13 9.07 -3.07
N THR A 60 6.43 9.35 -3.01
CA THR A 60 7.26 9.47 -4.20
C THR A 60 8.18 8.28 -4.30
N VAL A 61 8.21 7.64 -5.46
CA VAL A 61 9.13 6.54 -5.77
C VAL A 61 10.00 6.88 -6.98
N TYR A 62 11.19 6.32 -6.98
CA TYR A 62 12.14 6.46 -8.08
C TYR A 62 12.31 5.12 -8.77
N TYR A 63 12.01 5.08 -10.06
CA TYR A 63 12.17 3.89 -10.86
C TYR A 63 13.27 4.12 -11.89
N GLN A 64 14.33 3.33 -11.79
CA GLN A 64 15.46 3.39 -12.71
C GLN A 64 15.42 2.22 -13.68
N PHE A 65 15.72 2.47 -14.93
CA PHE A 65 15.77 1.46 -15.97
C PHE A 65 16.78 1.81 -17.07
N LEU A 66 17.29 0.76 -17.69
CA LEU A 66 18.16 0.89 -18.87
C LEU A 66 17.31 0.81 -20.12
N ALA A 67 17.59 1.69 -21.08
CA ALA A 67 17.12 1.58 -22.42
C ALA A 67 18.27 1.14 -23.33
N SER A 68 18.13 0.00 -23.96
CA SER A 68 19.10 -0.54 -24.90
C SER A 68 18.49 -0.67 -26.30
N LYS A 69 19.37 -0.67 -27.32
CA LYS A 69 18.94 -0.80 -28.73
C LYS A 69 18.17 -2.08 -29.06
N GLY A 70 18.15 -3.06 -28.16
CA GLY A 70 17.45 -4.34 -28.36
C GLY A 70 16.08 -4.43 -27.71
N GLN A 71 15.64 -3.44 -26.94
CA GLN A 71 14.27 -3.43 -26.39
C GLN A 71 13.27 -3.04 -27.47
N GLN A 72 12.40 -3.99 -27.82
CA GLN A 72 11.42 -3.80 -28.89
C GLN A 72 10.28 -2.92 -28.42
N GLY A 73 9.91 -1.93 -29.23
CA GLY A 73 8.66 -1.20 -29.12
C GLY A 73 7.53 -1.91 -29.88
N LEU A 74 6.32 -1.35 -29.79
CA LEU A 74 5.14 -1.81 -30.54
C LEU A 74 5.30 -1.71 -32.04
N ASP A 75 6.20 -0.85 -32.51
CA ASP A 75 6.61 -0.69 -33.91
C ASP A 75 8.11 -0.33 -34.01
N ALA A 76 8.62 -0.23 -35.24
CA ALA A 76 10.01 0.05 -35.52
C ALA A 76 10.44 1.48 -35.13
N SER A 77 9.52 2.40 -34.91
CA SER A 77 9.77 3.83 -34.65
C SER A 77 9.67 4.23 -33.18
N HIS A 78 8.89 3.47 -32.39
CA HIS A 78 8.63 3.77 -30.99
C HIS A 78 9.04 2.60 -30.11
N TRP A 79 9.48 2.90 -28.91
CA TRP A 79 9.67 1.87 -27.89
C TRP A 79 8.99 2.29 -26.58
N TRP A 80 8.64 1.32 -25.76
CA TRP A 80 7.93 1.56 -24.53
C TRP A 80 8.60 0.85 -23.35
N LYS A 81 8.39 1.40 -22.16
CA LYS A 81 8.83 0.82 -20.89
C LYS A 81 7.66 0.69 -19.94
N TYR A 82 7.38 -0.52 -19.52
CA TYR A 82 6.43 -0.79 -18.47
C TYR A 82 6.90 -0.22 -17.14
N ILE A 83 5.98 0.42 -16.43
CA ILE A 83 6.18 0.94 -15.08
C ILE A 83 5.45 -0.01 -14.13
N PRO A 84 6.16 -0.69 -13.20
CA PRO A 84 5.60 -1.76 -12.39
C PRO A 84 4.63 -1.32 -11.30
N TYR A 85 4.36 -0.02 -11.18
CA TYR A 85 3.45 0.51 -10.18
C TYR A 85 2.09 0.84 -10.81
N ASN A 86 1.01 0.31 -10.22
CA ASN A 86 -0.37 0.53 -10.71
C ASN A 86 -1.29 1.18 -9.67
N ALA A 87 -0.83 1.39 -8.43
CA ALA A 87 -1.60 2.00 -7.36
C ALA A 87 -1.62 3.52 -7.51
N ASN A 88 -2.60 4.07 -8.24
CA ASN A 88 -2.78 5.52 -8.44
C ASN A 88 -1.47 6.23 -8.80
N THR A 89 -0.76 5.72 -9.80
CA THR A 89 0.59 6.17 -10.13
C THR A 89 0.57 7.23 -11.23
N SER A 90 1.31 8.31 -11.04
CA SER A 90 1.54 9.33 -12.07
C SER A 90 3.03 9.65 -12.21
N LEU A 91 3.45 9.97 -13.43
CA LEU A 91 4.83 10.38 -13.74
C LEU A 91 4.98 11.88 -13.47
N THR A 92 5.87 12.24 -12.54
CA THR A 92 6.16 13.63 -12.18
C THR A 92 7.35 14.17 -12.96
N ALA A 93 8.38 13.35 -13.16
CA ALA A 93 9.55 13.72 -13.94
C ALA A 93 10.20 12.50 -14.57
N LEU A 94 10.79 12.70 -15.74
CA LEU A 94 11.66 11.73 -16.38
C LEU A 94 13.03 12.37 -16.61
N GLN A 95 14.06 11.72 -16.13
CA GLN A 95 15.45 12.14 -16.29
C GLN A 95 16.23 11.08 -17.04
N TRP A 96 17.27 11.49 -17.71
CA TRP A 96 18.11 10.63 -18.55
C TRP A 96 19.58 10.96 -18.41
N ARG A 97 20.42 9.97 -18.56
CA ARG A 97 21.87 10.11 -18.74
C ARG A 97 22.40 9.10 -19.77
N SER A 98 23.44 9.48 -20.51
CA SER A 98 24.01 8.68 -21.59
C SER A 98 24.80 7.48 -21.11
N ASP A 99 25.41 7.58 -19.93
CA ASP A 99 26.31 6.57 -19.35
C ASP A 99 26.17 6.52 -17.82
N GLU A 100 26.82 5.54 -17.21
CA GLU A 100 26.72 5.27 -15.76
C GLU A 100 27.34 6.36 -14.88
N PHE A 101 28.25 7.16 -15.43
CA PHE A 101 28.99 8.19 -14.70
C PHE A 101 28.43 9.60 -14.95
N GLY A 102 27.55 9.72 -15.93
CA GLY A 102 26.93 11.01 -16.31
C GLY A 102 25.92 11.52 -15.28
N THR A 103 25.70 12.82 -15.28
CA THR A 103 24.66 13.44 -14.47
C THR A 103 23.29 13.28 -15.14
N TYR A 104 22.27 12.99 -14.37
CA TYR A 104 20.90 12.97 -14.87
C TYR A 104 20.44 14.37 -15.29
N ALA A 105 19.97 14.49 -16.52
CA ALA A 105 19.31 15.68 -17.05
C ALA A 105 17.83 15.42 -17.30
N ASN A 106 17.01 16.45 -17.28
CA ASN A 106 15.60 16.30 -17.59
C ASN A 106 15.43 15.84 -19.03
N TYR A 107 14.63 14.79 -19.24
CA TYR A 107 14.26 14.33 -20.56
C TYR A 107 13.08 15.13 -21.07
N SER A 108 13.12 15.56 -22.34
CA SER A 108 12.11 16.46 -22.89
C SER A 108 10.72 15.81 -22.90
N GLY A 109 9.72 16.55 -22.41
CA GLY A 109 8.33 16.09 -22.43
C GLY A 109 7.74 15.89 -23.83
N SER A 110 8.36 16.46 -24.88
CA SER A 110 7.99 16.21 -26.29
C SER A 110 8.44 14.85 -26.80
N ASP A 111 9.40 14.21 -26.14
CA ASP A 111 10.07 12.99 -26.60
C ASP A 111 9.46 11.71 -26.01
N TYR A 112 8.49 11.83 -25.12
CA TYR A 112 7.77 10.69 -24.55
C TYR A 112 6.30 11.01 -24.27
N VAL A 113 5.52 9.93 -24.04
CA VAL A 113 4.15 9.99 -23.53
C VAL A 113 4.04 9.00 -22.38
N TYR A 114 3.45 9.42 -21.27
CA TYR A 114 3.10 8.55 -20.17
C TYR A 114 1.63 8.14 -20.30
N ASN A 115 1.40 6.84 -20.42
CA ASN A 115 0.07 6.28 -20.53
C ASN A 115 -0.29 5.57 -19.21
N GLN A 116 -1.47 5.92 -18.71
CA GLN A 116 -2.12 5.25 -17.58
C GLN A 116 -3.26 4.38 -18.11
N GLU A 117 -3.14 3.09 -17.91
CA GLU A 117 -4.20 2.15 -18.19
C GLU A 117 -4.64 1.45 -16.91
N PRO A 118 -5.85 0.88 -16.84
CA PRO A 118 -6.37 0.27 -15.61
C PRO A 118 -5.47 -0.82 -15.00
N TYR A 119 -4.65 -1.46 -15.83
CA TYR A 119 -3.81 -2.59 -15.40
C TYR A 119 -2.33 -2.42 -15.71
N ALA A 120 -1.94 -1.33 -16.39
CA ALA A 120 -0.56 -1.13 -16.78
C ALA A 120 -0.26 0.36 -17.02
N ASN A 121 0.81 0.84 -16.43
CA ASN A 121 1.36 2.15 -16.73
C ASN A 121 2.62 1.97 -17.56
N TYR A 122 2.79 2.77 -18.59
CA TYR A 122 3.97 2.70 -19.42
C TYR A 122 4.36 4.05 -20.03
N ILE A 123 5.65 4.19 -20.29
CA ILE A 123 6.23 5.33 -20.99
C ILE A 123 6.47 4.90 -22.44
N VAL A 124 5.91 5.62 -23.40
CA VAL A 124 6.20 5.46 -24.82
C VAL A 124 7.17 6.55 -25.23
N PHE A 125 8.30 6.17 -25.79
CA PHE A 125 9.33 7.08 -26.27
C PHE A 125 9.16 7.30 -27.77
N ARG A 126 9.15 8.54 -28.17
CA ARG A 126 9.07 8.94 -29.59
C ARG A 126 10.40 8.80 -30.29
N ASN A 127 11.50 9.00 -29.56
CA ASN A 127 12.85 8.89 -30.05
C ASN A 127 13.59 7.75 -29.37
N ARG A 128 14.40 7.00 -30.14
CA ARG A 128 15.22 5.91 -29.63
C ARG A 128 16.45 6.47 -28.90
N SER A 129 16.29 6.83 -27.66
CA SER A 129 17.41 7.19 -26.79
C SER A 129 17.94 5.94 -26.06
N THR A 130 19.25 5.74 -26.10
CA THR A 130 19.92 4.71 -25.28
C THR A 130 20.48 5.37 -24.02
N GLY A 131 20.56 4.66 -22.93
CA GLY A 131 21.10 5.16 -21.67
C GLY A 131 20.27 4.75 -20.45
N GLN A 132 20.53 5.42 -19.34
CA GLN A 132 19.82 5.18 -18.11
C GLN A 132 18.73 6.24 -17.92
N PHE A 133 17.55 5.78 -17.56
CA PHE A 133 16.42 6.63 -17.22
C PHE A 133 16.10 6.52 -15.74
N LYS A 134 15.67 7.65 -15.17
CA LYS A 134 15.14 7.75 -13.81
C LYS A 134 13.78 8.42 -13.88
N ALA A 135 12.73 7.64 -13.67
CA ALA A 135 11.38 8.15 -13.53
C ALA A 135 11.12 8.50 -12.06
N THR A 136 10.62 9.71 -11.82
CA THR A 136 10.07 10.12 -10.53
C THR A 136 8.55 9.98 -10.62
N LEU A 137 7.99 9.17 -9.75
CA LEU A 137 6.58 8.81 -9.76
C LEU A 137 5.94 9.20 -8.42
N THR A 138 4.75 9.76 -8.48
CA THR A 138 3.84 9.77 -7.32
C THR A 138 2.95 8.54 -7.40
N THR A 139 2.80 7.81 -6.31
CA THR A 139 2.02 6.58 -6.26
C THR A 139 1.26 6.49 -4.94
N GLY A 140 0.24 5.65 -4.91
CA GLY A 140 -0.59 5.43 -3.72
C GLY A 140 -1.68 6.48 -3.52
N TRP A 141 -2.38 6.37 -2.42
CA TRP A 141 -3.52 7.22 -2.05
C TRP A 141 -3.26 7.96 -0.75
N SER A 142 -3.74 9.20 -0.65
CA SER A 142 -3.89 9.86 0.65
C SER A 142 -4.97 9.16 1.49
N ASP A 143 -4.98 9.36 2.80
CA ASP A 143 -6.04 8.80 3.65
C ASP A 143 -7.43 9.21 3.13
N ALA A 144 -7.60 10.45 2.69
CA ALA A 144 -8.87 10.97 2.18
C ALA A 144 -9.37 10.24 0.91
N THR A 145 -8.47 9.78 0.05
CA THR A 145 -8.78 9.15 -1.24
C THR A 145 -8.59 7.64 -1.25
N MET A 146 -8.11 7.05 -0.14
CA MET A 146 -7.83 5.63 -0.01
C MET A 146 -9.06 4.78 -0.38
N PRO A 147 -8.94 3.79 -1.27
CA PRO A 147 -10.01 2.85 -1.59
C PRO A 147 -10.50 2.09 -0.36
N TYR A 148 -11.81 1.92 -0.26
CA TYR A 148 -12.45 1.23 0.87
C TYR A 148 -11.89 -0.19 1.10
N GLN A 149 -11.58 -0.92 0.03
CA GLN A 149 -11.01 -2.28 0.15
C GLN A 149 -9.65 -2.28 0.86
N ILE A 150 -8.81 -1.27 0.62
CA ILE A 150 -7.54 -1.13 1.33
C ILE A 150 -7.80 -0.83 2.81
N LEU A 151 -8.69 0.14 3.12
CA LEU A 151 -9.08 0.45 4.50
C LEU A 151 -9.61 -0.78 5.22
N GLN A 152 -10.45 -1.57 4.57
CA GLN A 152 -10.99 -2.80 5.13
C GLN A 152 -9.89 -3.84 5.37
N GLY A 153 -9.00 -4.06 4.40
CA GLY A 153 -7.90 -5.01 4.54
C GLY A 153 -6.97 -4.65 5.70
N ILE A 154 -6.61 -3.38 5.84
CA ILE A 154 -5.82 -2.89 6.97
C ILE A 154 -6.59 -3.05 8.29
N ALA A 155 -7.89 -2.76 8.33
CA ALA A 155 -8.71 -2.96 9.53
C ALA A 155 -8.77 -4.44 9.94
N GLU A 156 -8.90 -5.36 8.99
CA GLU A 156 -8.89 -6.80 9.23
C GLU A 156 -7.53 -7.26 9.79
N MET A 157 -6.40 -6.83 9.18
CA MET A 157 -5.05 -7.12 9.68
C MET A 157 -4.85 -6.58 11.09
N SER A 158 -5.21 -5.31 11.31
CA SER A 158 -5.07 -4.66 12.60
C SER A 158 -5.91 -5.34 13.67
N ALA A 159 -7.12 -5.79 13.34
CA ALA A 159 -7.97 -6.51 14.27
C ALA A 159 -7.41 -7.88 14.65
N LEU A 160 -6.75 -8.59 13.72
CA LEU A 160 -6.05 -9.84 14.02
C LEU A 160 -4.94 -9.61 15.05
N ILE A 161 -4.10 -8.57 14.83
CA ILE A 161 -3.00 -8.26 15.73
C ILE A 161 -3.53 -7.77 17.09
N TYR A 162 -4.51 -6.87 17.08
CA TYR A 162 -5.13 -6.34 18.30
C TYR A 162 -5.68 -7.47 19.18
N LYS A 163 -6.45 -8.38 18.60
CA LYS A 163 -7.03 -9.51 19.37
C LYS A 163 -5.99 -10.52 19.88
N GLN A 164 -4.77 -10.49 19.33
CA GLN A 164 -3.65 -11.30 19.82
C GLN A 164 -2.83 -10.58 20.89
N SER A 165 -2.98 -9.26 21.02
CA SER A 165 -2.26 -8.44 22.00
C SER A 165 -2.88 -8.56 23.41
N PRO A 166 -2.13 -8.23 24.46
CA PRO A 166 -2.66 -8.14 25.82
C PRO A 166 -3.85 -7.16 25.92
N GLU A 167 -3.81 -6.06 25.20
CA GLU A 167 -4.83 -5.02 25.17
C GLU A 167 -6.14 -5.55 24.56
N GLY A 168 -6.04 -6.44 23.57
CA GLY A 168 -7.18 -7.09 22.92
C GLY A 168 -7.68 -8.38 23.63
N GLY A 169 -7.08 -8.73 24.77
CA GLY A 169 -7.52 -9.86 25.60
C GLY A 169 -6.98 -11.22 25.16
N ASN A 170 -5.92 -11.28 24.35
CA ASN A 170 -5.25 -12.53 23.91
C ASN A 170 -6.21 -13.61 23.34
N TRP A 171 -7.23 -13.19 22.59
CA TRP A 171 -8.27 -14.07 22.05
C TRP A 171 -7.77 -15.14 21.07
N PHE A 172 -6.59 -14.92 20.47
CA PHE A 172 -5.95 -15.85 19.57
C PHE A 172 -4.86 -16.64 20.30
N GLY A 173 -5.06 -17.87 20.51
CA GLY A 173 -4.13 -18.77 21.18
C GLY A 173 -4.79 -19.59 22.28
N LEU A 174 -6.00 -19.23 22.66
CA LEU A 174 -6.82 -20.04 23.53
C LEU A 174 -7.68 -20.96 22.67
N ALA A 175 -7.32 -22.25 22.63
CA ALA A 175 -8.13 -23.28 22.00
C ALA A 175 -9.48 -23.47 22.75
N SER A 176 -9.53 -23.04 24.01
CA SER A 176 -10.75 -23.04 24.82
C SER A 176 -10.62 -22.10 26.00
N ILE A 177 -11.70 -21.40 26.34
CA ILE A 177 -11.86 -20.71 27.62
C ILE A 177 -12.87 -21.53 28.42
N SER A 178 -12.45 -22.09 29.56
CA SER A 178 -13.34 -22.70 30.51
C SER A 178 -13.70 -21.68 31.58
N SER A 179 -14.94 -21.22 31.57
CA SER A 179 -15.50 -20.37 32.63
C SER A 179 -16.70 -21.13 33.23
N GLY A 180 -16.57 -21.53 34.48
CA GLY A 180 -17.70 -22.04 35.27
C GLY A 180 -18.40 -23.30 34.72
N GLY A 181 -17.69 -24.22 34.09
CA GLY A 181 -18.23 -25.49 33.61
C GLY A 181 -18.84 -25.47 32.20
N ALA A 182 -18.92 -24.32 31.55
CA ALA A 182 -19.27 -24.19 30.14
C ALA A 182 -17.99 -23.90 29.33
N GLY A 183 -17.40 -24.91 28.72
CA GLY A 183 -16.27 -24.76 27.81
C GLY A 183 -16.72 -24.10 26.52
N GLN A 184 -16.25 -22.87 26.24
CA GLN A 184 -16.36 -22.30 24.91
C GLN A 184 -15.09 -22.63 24.15
N THR A 185 -15.20 -23.44 23.11
CA THR A 185 -14.13 -23.68 22.16
C THR A 185 -14.10 -22.48 21.20
N ILE A 186 -13.14 -21.58 21.37
CA ILE A 186 -12.87 -20.55 20.36
C ILE A 186 -12.11 -21.26 19.25
N SER A 187 -12.81 -21.59 18.19
CA SER A 187 -12.20 -22.25 17.03
C SER A 187 -11.14 -21.36 16.41
N ASN A 188 -10.07 -21.94 15.86
CA ASN A 188 -9.09 -21.31 14.95
C ASN A 188 -9.76 -20.70 13.71
N SER A 189 -11.07 -20.81 13.58
CA SER A 189 -11.90 -20.37 12.47
C SER A 189 -11.92 -18.86 12.23
N LEU A 190 -11.48 -18.02 13.18
CA LEU A 190 -11.33 -16.59 12.92
C LEU A 190 -10.09 -16.29 12.07
N LYS A 191 -8.99 -17.03 12.26
CA LYS A 191 -7.79 -16.90 11.43
C LYS A 191 -8.05 -17.38 10.00
N GLU A 192 -8.89 -18.40 9.84
CA GLU A 192 -9.33 -18.93 8.53
C GLU A 192 -10.39 -18.06 7.87
N LYS A 193 -11.15 -17.25 8.64
CA LYS A 193 -12.21 -16.39 8.11
C LYS A 193 -11.73 -15.00 7.71
N ILE A 194 -10.59 -14.53 8.22
CA ILE A 194 -10.03 -13.23 7.89
C ILE A 194 -8.89 -13.44 6.88
N ASP A 195 -9.26 -13.50 5.61
CA ASP A 195 -8.32 -13.46 4.48
C ASP A 195 -8.15 -12.01 4.04
N TRP A 196 -7.33 -11.28 4.77
CA TRP A 196 -7.04 -9.87 4.47
C TRP A 196 -6.41 -9.69 3.09
N GLN A 197 -5.67 -10.67 2.60
CA GLN A 197 -4.96 -10.63 1.32
C GLN A 197 -5.92 -10.45 0.13
N LYS A 198 -7.12 -11.00 0.20
CA LYS A 198 -8.15 -10.83 -0.84
C LYS A 198 -8.47 -9.37 -1.15
N ASN A 199 -8.36 -8.49 -0.14
CA ASN A 199 -8.61 -7.07 -0.29
C ASN A 199 -7.50 -6.36 -1.09
N PHE A 200 -6.32 -6.98 -1.18
CA PHE A 200 -5.14 -6.42 -1.85
C PHE A 200 -4.81 -7.07 -3.19
N ASN A 201 -5.41 -8.21 -3.53
CA ASN A 201 -5.06 -8.99 -4.73
C ASN A 201 -5.01 -8.17 -6.02
N LYS A 202 -5.92 -7.21 -6.19
CA LYS A 202 -5.95 -6.34 -7.38
C LYS A 202 -4.83 -5.29 -7.42
N TYR A 203 -4.12 -5.10 -6.31
CA TYR A 203 -3.01 -4.15 -6.18
C TYR A 203 -1.65 -4.84 -6.20
N VAL A 204 -1.62 -6.18 -6.26
CA VAL A 204 -0.37 -6.93 -6.35
C VAL A 204 0.26 -6.71 -7.72
N ILE A 205 1.53 -6.31 -7.73
CA ILE A 205 2.31 -6.24 -8.97
C ILE A 205 2.62 -7.67 -9.42
N PRO A 206 2.25 -8.05 -10.66
CA PRO A 206 2.65 -9.33 -11.20
C PRO A 206 4.18 -9.46 -11.22
N THR A 207 4.70 -10.49 -10.60
CA THR A 207 6.12 -10.88 -10.75
C THR A 207 6.33 -11.34 -12.19
N VAL A 208 7.11 -10.57 -12.95
CA VAL A 208 7.53 -10.91 -14.32
C VAL A 208 8.82 -11.73 -14.28
#